data_7bcaf68b88cbc4708840592ae1cd326f
#
_entry.id   7bcaf68b88cbc4708840592ae1cd326f
#
_cell.length_a   1.000
_cell.length_b   1.000
_cell.length_c   1.000
_cell.angle_alpha   90.00
_cell.angle_beta   90.00
_cell.angle_gamma   90.00
#
_symmetry.space_group_name_H-M   'P 1'
#
loop_
_entity.id
_entity.type
_entity.pdbx_description
1 polymer ?
#
loop_
_entity_poly.entity_id
_entity_poly.type
_entity_poly.pdbx_seq_one_letter_code
_entity_poly.pdbx_strand_id
1 'polypeptide(L)'
;QLNADYKVDPIEIPMSAQDSLEDLLHIADFVSLHVPFTGSALIGEAEIQMMKPGAALVNCARGGVVDESSLKAALVEGRISFAGIDVFEQEPPVYQDILKLDNVSLSPHIGASTQEAQKRVGIEMAERIIAELR
;
A
#
# COMPACT_ATOMS: atom_id res chain seq x y z
N GLN A 1 7.36 19.62 -27.74
CA GLN A 1 5.89 19.45 -27.69
C GLN A 1 5.58 18.03 -28.10
N LEU A 2 5.37 17.15 -27.13
CA LEU A 2 4.78 15.82 -27.34
C LEU A 2 3.29 16.02 -27.50
N ASN A 3 2.78 15.90 -28.71
CA ASN A 3 1.35 15.88 -28.98
C ASN A 3 0.75 14.63 -28.35
N ALA A 4 -0.04 14.81 -27.32
CA ALA A 4 -0.70 13.77 -26.57
C ALA A 4 -2.07 13.42 -27.18
N ASP A 5 -2.08 12.91 -28.41
CA ASP A 5 -3.24 12.23 -28.97
C ASP A 5 -3.06 10.70 -28.97
N TYR A 6 -2.46 10.18 -27.89
CA TYR A 6 -2.54 8.75 -27.61
C TYR A 6 -3.90 8.42 -27.04
N LYS A 7 -4.86 8.10 -27.89
CA LYS A 7 -6.05 7.35 -27.48
C LYS A 7 -5.58 5.92 -27.18
N VAL A 8 -5.35 5.64 -25.91
CA VAL A 8 -5.26 4.27 -25.45
C VAL A 8 -6.67 3.72 -25.42
N ASP A 9 -6.95 2.68 -26.17
CA ASP A 9 -8.21 1.96 -26.04
C ASP A 9 -8.39 1.52 -24.58
N PRO A 10 -9.61 1.63 -24.01
CA PRO A 10 -9.82 1.21 -22.62
C PRO A 10 -9.45 -0.27 -22.46
N ILE A 11 -8.48 -0.55 -21.61
CA ILE A 11 -8.11 -1.90 -21.24
C ILE A 11 -9.14 -2.36 -20.20
N GLU A 12 -9.94 -3.36 -20.53
CA GLU A 12 -10.80 -4.03 -19.55
C GLU A 12 -9.92 -4.91 -18.66
N ILE A 13 -9.78 -4.51 -17.40
CA ILE A 13 -9.09 -5.31 -16.38
C ILE A 13 -10.17 -6.12 -15.65
N PRO A 14 -10.16 -7.47 -15.75
CA PRO A 14 -11.10 -8.28 -14.99
C PRO A 14 -10.86 -8.10 -13.49
N MET A 15 -11.92 -7.78 -12.76
CA MET A 15 -11.87 -7.61 -11.30
C MET A 15 -12.70 -8.71 -10.65
N SER A 16 -12.15 -9.34 -9.60
CA SER A 16 -12.87 -10.30 -8.77
C SER A 16 -12.64 -9.99 -7.29
N ALA A 17 -13.67 -10.14 -6.48
CA ALA A 17 -13.54 -10.13 -5.02
C ALA A 17 -13.18 -11.53 -4.53
N GLN A 18 -12.44 -11.60 -3.44
CA GLN A 18 -12.19 -12.83 -2.70
C GLN A 18 -13.02 -12.81 -1.41
N ASP A 19 -13.44 -13.98 -0.93
CA ASP A 19 -14.31 -14.09 0.23
C ASP A 19 -13.58 -13.84 1.55
N SER A 20 -12.26 -14.04 1.56
CA SER A 20 -11.41 -13.81 2.73
C SER A 20 -10.05 -13.21 2.36
N LEU A 21 -9.37 -12.65 3.38
CA LEU A 21 -7.98 -12.21 3.24
C LEU A 21 -7.06 -13.39 2.90
N GLU A 22 -7.28 -14.55 3.52
CA GLU A 22 -6.51 -15.76 3.28
C GLU A 22 -6.57 -16.20 1.81
N ASP A 23 -7.78 -16.26 1.23
CA ASP A 23 -7.97 -16.63 -0.18
C ASP A 23 -7.22 -15.65 -1.12
N LEU A 24 -7.27 -14.35 -0.79
CA LEU A 24 -6.55 -13.32 -1.54
C LEU A 24 -5.03 -13.52 -1.45
N LEU A 25 -4.50 -13.73 -0.25
CA LEU A 25 -3.06 -13.86 -0.02
C LEU A 25 -2.47 -15.09 -0.72
N HIS A 26 -3.20 -16.20 -0.78
CA HIS A 26 -2.76 -17.43 -1.45
C HIS A 26 -2.61 -17.28 -2.96
N ILE A 27 -3.35 -16.38 -3.61
CA ILE A 27 -3.33 -16.24 -5.07
C ILE A 27 -2.57 -15.01 -5.57
N ALA A 28 -2.36 -14.00 -4.70
CA ALA A 28 -1.78 -12.74 -5.10
C ALA A 28 -0.26 -12.83 -5.31
N ASP A 29 0.23 -12.29 -6.42
CA ASP A 29 1.65 -12.06 -6.67
C ASP A 29 2.09 -10.69 -6.13
N PHE A 30 1.15 -9.72 -6.09
CA PHE A 30 1.34 -8.37 -5.55
C PHE A 30 0.19 -8.03 -4.63
N VAL A 31 0.49 -7.53 -3.45
CA VAL A 31 -0.50 -7.06 -2.47
C VAL A 31 -0.29 -5.57 -2.23
N SER A 32 -1.33 -4.76 -2.45
CA SER A 32 -1.32 -3.33 -2.14
C SER A 32 -2.38 -3.03 -1.09
N LEU A 33 -1.97 -2.36 0.00
CA LEU A 33 -2.83 -2.09 1.14
C LEU A 33 -3.44 -0.69 1.06
N HIS A 34 -4.77 -0.60 1.27
CA HIS A 34 -5.55 0.63 1.20
C HIS A 34 -6.58 0.70 2.34
N VAL A 35 -6.24 0.15 3.51
CA VAL A 35 -7.12 0.05 4.67
C VAL A 35 -6.64 0.95 5.82
N PRO A 36 -7.53 1.41 6.72
CA PRO A 36 -7.12 2.11 7.92
C PRO A 36 -6.41 1.16 8.90
N PHE A 37 -5.59 1.72 9.79
CA PHE A 37 -5.08 0.99 10.96
C PHE A 37 -6.18 0.90 12.02
N THR A 38 -6.43 -0.30 12.54
CA THR A 38 -7.51 -0.56 13.52
C THR A 38 -7.00 -1.00 14.90
N GLY A 39 -5.72 -0.77 15.18
CA GLY A 39 -5.10 -1.06 16.48
C GLY A 39 -4.25 -2.33 16.52
N SER A 40 -4.26 -3.12 15.45
CA SER A 40 -3.37 -4.29 15.26
C SER A 40 -2.97 -4.40 13.80
N ALA A 41 -1.82 -5.03 13.53
CA ALA A 41 -1.40 -5.30 12.18
C ALA A 41 -2.39 -6.24 11.47
N LEU A 42 -2.73 -5.88 10.23
CA LEU A 42 -3.51 -6.74 9.33
C LEU A 42 -2.62 -7.80 8.68
N ILE A 43 -1.38 -7.43 8.39
CA ILE A 43 -0.38 -8.31 7.78
C ILE A 43 0.75 -8.48 8.79
N GLY A 44 0.73 -9.60 9.49
CA GLY A 44 1.79 -10.07 10.38
C GLY A 44 2.52 -11.28 9.81
N GLU A 45 3.22 -12.00 10.66
CA GLU A 45 3.99 -13.20 10.28
C GLU A 45 3.08 -14.26 9.64
N ALA A 46 1.92 -14.54 10.23
CA ALA A 46 0.99 -15.56 9.74
C ALA A 46 0.49 -15.23 8.33
N GLU A 47 0.08 -13.99 8.09
CA GLU A 47 -0.41 -13.52 6.79
C GLU A 47 0.72 -13.54 5.73
N ILE A 48 1.93 -13.15 6.10
CA ILE A 48 3.10 -13.25 5.21
C ILE A 48 3.37 -14.71 4.82
N GLN A 49 3.18 -15.65 5.72
CA GLN A 49 3.34 -17.07 5.39
C GLN A 49 2.23 -17.62 4.48
N MET A 50 1.06 -16.99 4.43
CA MET A 50 -0.01 -17.31 3.49
C MET A 50 0.26 -16.78 2.08
N MET A 51 1.03 -15.71 1.93
CA MET A 51 1.36 -15.15 0.62
C MET A 51 2.16 -16.14 -0.23
N LYS A 52 2.11 -15.99 -1.55
CA LYS A 52 2.97 -16.77 -2.44
C LYS A 52 4.46 -16.52 -2.13
N PRO A 53 5.33 -17.56 -2.22
CA PRO A 53 6.77 -17.35 -2.15
C PRO A 53 7.23 -16.35 -3.21
N GLY A 54 7.94 -15.30 -2.80
CA GLY A 54 8.42 -14.27 -3.71
C GLY A 54 7.37 -13.21 -4.09
N ALA A 55 6.21 -13.19 -3.44
CA ALA A 55 5.24 -12.11 -3.63
C ALA A 55 5.82 -10.75 -3.21
N ALA A 56 5.22 -9.67 -3.71
CA ALA A 56 5.57 -8.31 -3.33
C ALA A 56 4.45 -7.64 -2.51
N LEU A 57 4.83 -6.76 -1.58
CA LEU A 57 3.92 -6.04 -0.69
C LEU A 57 4.11 -4.53 -0.80
N VAL A 58 3.02 -3.77 -0.92
CA VAL A 58 3.06 -2.31 -0.94
C VAL A 58 2.16 -1.76 0.18
N ASN A 59 2.73 -0.95 1.07
CA ASN A 59 2.00 -0.23 2.10
C ASN A 59 2.11 1.28 1.91
N CYS A 60 1.08 1.86 1.29
CA CYS A 60 0.86 3.30 1.20
C CYS A 60 -0.42 3.70 1.98
N ALA A 61 -0.88 2.87 2.91
CA ALA A 61 -2.10 3.09 3.67
C ALA A 61 -1.82 3.80 5.00
N ARG A 62 -1.39 3.05 6.01
CA ARG A 62 -1.03 3.56 7.35
C ARG A 62 0.09 2.72 7.96
N GLY A 63 0.92 3.34 8.80
CA GLY A 63 1.85 2.64 9.65
C GLY A 63 1.13 1.70 10.60
N GLY A 64 1.75 0.58 10.94
CA GLY A 64 1.17 -0.46 11.79
C GLY A 64 0.17 -1.40 11.10
N VAL A 65 -0.25 -1.14 9.85
CA VAL A 65 -1.07 -2.09 9.07
C VAL A 65 -0.27 -3.35 8.72
N VAL A 66 1.02 -3.19 8.52
CA VAL A 66 1.99 -4.29 8.38
C VAL A 66 2.88 -4.31 9.60
N ASP A 67 3.11 -5.47 10.20
CA ASP A 67 4.13 -5.64 11.22
C ASP A 67 5.53 -5.51 10.58
N GLU A 68 6.25 -4.43 10.92
CA GLU A 68 7.53 -4.09 10.28
C GLU A 68 8.62 -5.14 10.59
N SER A 69 8.55 -5.79 11.75
CA SER A 69 9.53 -6.79 12.15
C SER A 69 9.37 -8.08 11.35
N SER A 70 8.14 -8.53 11.15
CA SER A 70 7.79 -9.69 10.33
C SER A 70 8.10 -9.46 8.85
N LEU A 71 7.77 -8.26 8.35
CA LEU A 71 8.08 -7.89 6.98
C LEU A 71 9.59 -7.87 6.73
N LYS A 72 10.38 -7.28 7.65
CA LYS A 72 11.85 -7.27 7.56
C LYS A 72 12.41 -8.68 7.51
N ALA A 73 11.97 -9.58 8.40
CA ALA A 73 12.42 -10.96 8.42
C ALA A 73 12.11 -11.65 7.07
N ALA A 74 10.90 -11.50 6.57
CA ALA A 74 10.46 -12.08 5.30
C ALA A 74 11.25 -11.56 4.08
N LEU A 75 11.62 -10.27 4.08
CA LEU A 75 12.45 -9.68 3.03
C LEU A 75 13.88 -10.21 3.05
N VAL A 76 14.46 -10.36 4.24
CA VAL A 76 15.83 -10.92 4.42
C VAL A 76 15.88 -12.39 4.02
N GLU A 77 14.85 -13.16 4.34
CA GLU A 77 14.72 -14.57 3.98
C GLU A 77 14.32 -14.80 2.51
N GLY A 78 13.92 -13.74 1.79
CA GLY A 78 13.44 -13.85 0.42
C GLY A 78 12.02 -14.43 0.30
N ARG A 79 11.29 -14.55 1.41
CA ARG A 79 9.90 -14.99 1.45
C ARG A 79 9.01 -13.96 0.74
N ILE A 80 9.27 -12.67 0.98
CA ILE A 80 8.77 -11.52 0.22
C ILE A 80 9.92 -11.02 -0.66
N SER A 81 9.70 -10.91 -1.96
CA SER A 81 10.75 -10.50 -2.89
C SER A 81 11.01 -9.00 -2.88
N PHE A 82 9.99 -8.19 -2.61
CA PHE A 82 10.06 -6.75 -2.65
C PHE A 82 8.99 -6.11 -1.77
N ALA A 83 9.32 -4.97 -1.14
CA ALA A 83 8.34 -4.14 -0.47
C ALA A 83 8.43 -2.67 -0.89
N GLY A 84 7.26 -2.03 -1.08
CA GLY A 84 7.11 -0.58 -1.21
C GLY A 84 6.50 -0.01 0.08
N ILE A 85 7.17 0.92 0.74
CA ILE A 85 6.76 1.44 2.04
C ILE A 85 6.76 2.97 2.02
N ASP A 86 5.57 3.57 2.17
CA ASP A 86 5.37 5.02 2.28
C ASP A 86 5.07 5.45 3.72
N VAL A 87 4.69 4.51 4.59
CA VAL A 87 4.21 4.75 5.94
C VAL A 87 4.86 3.78 6.94
N PHE A 88 5.16 4.26 8.14
CA PHE A 88 5.85 3.49 9.18
C PHE A 88 5.06 3.48 10.48
N GLU A 89 5.28 2.46 11.33
CA GLU A 89 4.67 2.37 12.66
C GLU A 89 5.02 3.59 13.51
N GLN A 90 6.23 4.10 13.34
CA GLN A 90 6.68 5.34 13.95
C GLN A 90 7.33 6.23 12.89
N GLU A 91 6.91 7.49 12.82
CA GLU A 91 7.44 8.49 11.88
C GLU A 91 8.12 9.65 12.65
N PRO A 92 9.42 9.92 12.41
CA PRO A 92 10.34 9.21 11.51
C PRO A 92 10.65 7.77 11.97
N PRO A 93 10.97 6.84 11.02
CA PRO A 93 11.12 5.42 11.33
C PRO A 93 12.30 5.16 12.27
N VAL A 94 12.05 4.36 13.31
CA VAL A 94 13.05 3.97 14.32
C VAL A 94 13.84 2.74 13.87
N TYR A 95 13.19 1.80 13.18
CA TYR A 95 13.82 0.59 12.68
C TYR A 95 14.59 0.86 11.38
N GLN A 96 15.81 1.42 11.54
CA GLN A 96 16.64 1.80 10.38
C GLN A 96 17.14 0.61 9.54
N ASP A 97 17.03 -0.62 10.03
CA ASP A 97 17.57 -1.78 9.32
C ASP A 97 16.74 -2.14 8.08
N ILE A 98 15.42 -1.99 8.12
CA ILE A 98 14.57 -2.22 6.94
C ILE A 98 14.87 -1.19 5.83
N LEU A 99 15.32 0.02 6.22
CA LEU A 99 15.66 1.10 5.30
C LEU A 99 16.93 0.83 4.48
N LYS A 100 17.71 -0.20 4.86
CA LYS A 100 18.99 -0.54 4.24
C LYS A 100 18.89 -1.74 3.28
N LEU A 101 17.70 -2.35 3.19
CA LEU A 101 17.49 -3.51 2.34
C LEU A 101 17.38 -3.08 0.87
N ASP A 102 18.08 -3.79 -0.02
CA ASP A 102 18.10 -3.49 -1.46
C ASP A 102 16.77 -3.82 -2.15
N ASN A 103 15.94 -4.66 -1.53
CA ASN A 103 14.64 -5.08 -2.02
C ASN A 103 13.48 -4.29 -1.39
N VAL A 104 13.74 -3.05 -0.94
CA VAL A 104 12.72 -2.14 -0.40
C VAL A 104 12.77 -0.79 -1.14
N SER A 105 11.63 -0.31 -1.57
CA SER A 105 11.44 1.07 -2.04
C SER A 105 10.74 1.89 -0.97
N LEU A 106 11.30 3.05 -0.66
CA LEU A 106 10.85 3.90 0.43
C LEU A 106 10.41 5.27 -0.07
N SER A 107 9.37 5.81 0.53
CA SER A 107 8.97 7.21 0.36
C SER A 107 8.55 7.81 1.72
N PRO A 108 8.68 9.14 1.90
CA PRO A 108 8.49 9.78 3.20
C PRO A 108 7.04 10.23 3.43
N HIS A 109 6.08 9.30 3.42
CA HIS A 109 4.65 9.50 3.64
C HIS A 109 4.05 10.56 2.70
N ILE A 110 4.25 10.37 1.40
CA ILE A 110 3.83 11.33 0.37
C ILE A 110 2.70 10.83 -0.53
N GLY A 111 2.13 9.66 -0.27
CA GLY A 111 1.09 9.04 -1.12
C GLY A 111 -0.13 9.93 -1.39
N ALA A 112 -0.48 10.83 -0.46
CA ALA A 112 -1.57 11.81 -0.64
C ALA A 112 -1.06 13.27 -0.72
N SER A 113 0.24 13.50 -0.87
CA SER A 113 0.86 14.84 -0.77
C SER A 113 1.09 15.51 -2.13
N THR A 114 0.48 15.01 -3.21
CA THR A 114 0.53 15.68 -4.52
C THR A 114 -0.41 16.88 -4.57
N GLN A 115 -0.09 17.89 -5.40
CA GLN A 115 -0.95 19.06 -5.58
C GLN A 115 -2.35 18.68 -6.07
N GLU A 116 -2.44 17.69 -6.96
CA GLU A 116 -3.70 17.17 -7.49
C GLU A 116 -4.53 16.49 -6.41
N ALA A 117 -3.92 15.67 -5.56
CA ALA A 117 -4.61 15.00 -4.45
C ALA A 117 -5.14 16.01 -3.44
N GLN A 118 -4.33 16.97 -3.03
CA GLN A 118 -4.72 18.03 -2.10
C GLN A 118 -5.87 18.88 -2.64
N LYS A 119 -5.80 19.27 -3.91
CA LYS A 119 -6.87 20.01 -4.58
C LYS A 119 -8.17 19.21 -4.62
N ARG A 120 -8.10 17.92 -5.01
CA ARG A 120 -9.28 17.05 -5.11
C ARG A 120 -9.93 16.83 -3.74
N VAL A 121 -9.15 16.55 -2.70
CA VAL A 121 -9.64 16.41 -1.32
C VAL A 121 -10.33 17.68 -0.85
N GLY A 122 -9.74 18.85 -1.11
CA GLY A 122 -10.33 20.14 -0.73
C GLY A 122 -11.67 20.41 -1.43
N ILE A 123 -11.79 20.11 -2.72
CA ILE A 123 -13.03 20.27 -3.48
C ILE A 123 -14.11 19.30 -2.96
N GLU A 124 -13.79 18.02 -2.81
CA GLU A 124 -14.72 17.00 -2.34
C GLU A 124 -15.24 17.31 -0.92
N MET A 125 -14.35 17.77 -0.04
CA MET A 125 -14.74 18.20 1.31
C MET A 125 -15.73 19.37 1.26
N ALA A 126 -15.46 20.39 0.45
CA ALA A 126 -16.34 21.55 0.30
C ALA A 126 -17.71 21.13 -0.26
N GLU A 127 -17.75 20.28 -1.26
CA GLU A 127 -18.99 19.77 -1.86
C GLU A 127 -19.82 18.99 -0.84
N ARG A 128 -19.21 18.13 -0.03
CA ARG A 128 -19.90 17.38 1.04
C ARG A 128 -20.47 18.32 2.10
N ILE A 129 -19.70 19.29 2.56
CA ILE A 129 -20.18 20.28 3.56
C ILE A 129 -21.39 21.05 3.00
N ILE A 130 -21.33 21.50 1.75
CA ILE A 130 -22.44 22.20 1.11
C ILE A 130 -23.68 21.32 0.99
N ALA A 131 -23.51 20.03 0.70
CA ALA A 131 -24.63 19.09 0.59
C ALA A 131 -25.31 18.82 1.95
N GLU A 132 -24.53 18.71 3.03
CA GLU A 132 -25.04 18.48 4.39
C GLU A 132 -25.70 19.71 5.02
N LEU A 133 -25.36 20.94 4.56
CA LEU A 133 -25.92 22.19 5.07
C LEU A 133 -27.18 22.65 4.31
N ARG A 134 -27.61 21.93 3.30
CA ARG A 134 -28.86 22.20 2.54
C ARG A 134 -30.01 21.35 3.00
#